data_12293957e58feeeef2b11e2410178f88
#
_entry.id   12293957e58feeeef2b11e2410178f88
#
_cell.length_a   1.000
_cell.length_b   1.000
_cell.length_c   1.000
_cell.angle_alpha   90.00
_cell.angle_beta   90.00
_cell.angle_gamma   90.00
#
_symmetry.space_group_name_H-M   'P 1'
#
loop_
_entity.id
_entity.type
_entity.pdbx_description
1 polymer ?
#
loop_
_entity_poly.entity_id
_entity_poly.type
_entity_poly.pdbx_seq_one_letter_code
_entity_poly.pdbx_strand_id
1 'polypeptide(L)'
;MRMKKLALACALVLGLQTTSLAQWKPAGDRIKTEWGEKLDPANVLPEYPRPMMERKEWKNLNGLWNYAIRPCGEAEPKTYDGEILVPFAIESSLSGVGVHLEDSQELWYTRQFEVPAGWKGKRVLLHFGAVDWRAHVWVNNINVGKHEGGYAPFCFDITDALQKGSNKLTVRVWDPTNNGPQPVGKQANRPQGIWYTAVSGIWQTVWLEPVNENHIASMKITPDIDLNRLRIEARTGESEWKKGCRLEAEVYDNGKLVASGAAVRGEAIDITIPGEVKLWSPDTFFIYTQSTPETKRHRNGCGGQLCSHEKVLVQA
;
A
#
# COMPACT_ATOMS: atom_id res chain seq x y z
N MET A 1 10.96 82.64 -6.69
CA MET A 1 11.17 81.82 -5.48
C MET A 1 10.47 80.41 -5.73
N ARG A 2 11.24 79.41 -6.14
CA ARG A 2 10.70 78.07 -6.50
C ARG A 2 10.97 77.10 -5.36
N MET A 3 9.95 76.67 -4.67
CA MET A 3 10.03 75.57 -3.68
C MET A 3 10.12 74.21 -4.38
N LYS A 4 11.22 73.48 -4.16
CA LYS A 4 11.43 72.15 -4.59
C LYS A 4 10.70 71.20 -3.60
N LYS A 5 9.72 70.43 -4.08
CA LYS A 5 9.10 69.32 -3.31
C LYS A 5 10.03 68.12 -3.33
N LEU A 6 10.50 67.74 -2.16
CA LEU A 6 11.25 66.47 -1.94
C LEU A 6 10.28 65.36 -1.78
N ALA A 7 10.23 64.42 -2.72
CA ALA A 7 9.44 63.20 -2.61
C ALA A 7 10.27 62.14 -1.90
N LEU A 8 9.82 61.69 -0.71
CA LEU A 8 10.42 60.60 0.06
C LEU A 8 9.80 59.27 -0.43
N ALA A 9 10.58 58.49 -1.16
CA ALA A 9 10.17 57.15 -1.57
C ALA A 9 10.50 56.16 -0.44
N CYS A 10 9.48 55.72 0.30
CA CYS A 10 9.60 54.57 1.21
C CYS A 10 9.58 53.30 0.38
N ALA A 11 10.73 52.65 0.19
CA ALA A 11 10.80 51.29 -0.34
C ALA A 11 10.40 50.29 0.76
N LEU A 12 9.21 49.74 0.63
CA LEU A 12 8.76 48.56 1.44
C LEU A 12 9.50 47.33 0.95
N VAL A 13 10.54 46.92 1.67
CA VAL A 13 11.17 45.63 1.48
C VAL A 13 10.26 44.56 2.14
N LEU A 14 9.37 43.95 1.35
CA LEU A 14 8.70 42.73 1.74
C LEU A 14 9.74 41.62 1.78
N GLY A 15 10.22 41.30 2.98
CA GLY A 15 11.01 40.12 3.22
C GLY A 15 10.13 38.87 3.00
N LEU A 16 10.26 38.24 1.84
CA LEU A 16 9.80 36.88 1.65
C LEU A 16 10.62 35.97 2.60
N GLN A 17 10.04 35.67 3.76
CA GLN A 17 10.54 34.59 4.58
C GLN A 17 10.20 33.29 3.81
N THR A 18 11.14 32.82 3.00
CA THR A 18 11.15 31.46 2.54
C THR A 18 11.34 30.58 3.77
N THR A 19 10.26 30.03 4.31
CA THR A 19 10.37 28.92 5.24
C THR A 19 11.05 27.79 4.46
N SER A 20 12.36 27.64 4.65
CA SER A 20 13.09 26.47 4.23
C SER A 20 12.47 25.30 4.98
N LEU A 21 11.59 24.53 4.31
CA LEU A 21 11.20 23.21 4.77
C LEU A 21 12.51 22.45 4.92
N ALA A 22 12.81 22.01 6.13
CA ALA A 22 14.02 21.26 6.39
C ALA A 22 13.98 20.02 5.47
N GLN A 23 14.92 19.95 4.53
CA GLN A 23 15.01 18.81 3.63
C GLN A 23 15.19 17.54 4.46
N TRP A 24 14.34 16.52 4.23
CA TRP A 24 14.47 15.23 4.88
C TRP A 24 15.91 14.69 4.75
N LYS A 25 16.38 14.06 5.81
CA LYS A 25 17.66 13.36 5.86
C LYS A 25 17.56 12.14 6.80
N PRO A 26 18.34 11.08 6.56
CA PRO A 26 18.44 9.97 7.49
C PRO A 26 18.83 10.42 8.88
N ALA A 27 18.24 9.80 9.91
CA ALA A 27 18.59 10.08 11.30
C ALA A 27 19.92 9.44 11.70
N GLY A 28 20.76 10.19 12.40
CA GLY A 28 22.08 9.72 12.86
C GLY A 28 23.07 9.43 11.73
N ASP A 29 24.12 8.69 12.06
CA ASP A 29 25.25 8.35 11.18
C ASP A 29 25.40 6.83 10.96
N ARG A 30 24.32 6.07 11.13
CA ARG A 30 24.33 4.61 10.97
C ARG A 30 24.74 4.20 9.56
N ILE A 31 25.41 3.05 9.45
CA ILE A 31 25.74 2.44 8.15
C ILE A 31 24.47 2.23 7.34
N LYS A 32 24.53 2.61 6.08
CA LYS A 32 23.45 2.44 5.10
C LYS A 32 23.92 1.56 3.96
N THR A 33 22.98 0.90 3.31
CA THR A 33 23.22 0.26 2.01
C THR A 33 23.30 1.34 0.93
N GLU A 34 23.86 1.00 -0.24
CA GLU A 34 23.90 1.93 -1.38
C GLU A 34 22.50 2.40 -1.82
N TRP A 35 21.47 1.56 -1.67
CA TRP A 35 20.06 1.93 -1.92
C TRP A 35 19.56 2.93 -0.89
N GLY A 36 19.90 2.74 0.38
CA GLY A 36 19.54 3.68 1.44
C GLY A 36 20.24 5.03 1.29
N GLU A 37 21.46 5.07 0.75
CA GLU A 37 22.18 6.31 0.46
C GLU A 37 21.60 7.09 -0.74
N LYS A 38 21.05 6.36 -1.73
CA LYS A 38 20.45 6.92 -2.94
C LYS A 38 18.95 7.14 -2.82
N LEU A 39 18.37 6.95 -1.63
CA LEU A 39 16.93 7.04 -1.41
C LEU A 39 16.41 8.46 -1.71
N ASP A 40 15.42 8.54 -2.58
CA ASP A 40 14.68 9.78 -2.86
C ASP A 40 13.37 9.79 -2.06
N PRO A 41 13.20 10.68 -1.08
CA PRO A 41 11.98 10.77 -0.28
C PRO A 41 10.73 11.16 -1.09
N ALA A 42 10.90 11.72 -2.29
CA ALA A 42 9.80 12.03 -3.19
C ALA A 42 9.33 10.82 -4.03
N ASN A 43 10.16 9.77 -4.12
CA ASN A 43 9.88 8.59 -4.95
C ASN A 43 10.28 7.29 -4.22
N VAL A 44 9.65 7.02 -3.09
CA VAL A 44 9.95 5.88 -2.21
C VAL A 44 9.23 4.63 -2.69
N LEU A 45 9.99 3.56 -3.00
CA LEU A 45 9.48 2.26 -3.44
C LEU A 45 8.37 2.43 -4.50
N PRO A 46 8.73 2.89 -5.71
CA PRO A 46 7.77 3.22 -6.76
C PRO A 46 7.15 1.99 -7.44
N GLU A 47 7.71 0.80 -7.22
CA GLU A 47 7.22 -0.46 -7.76
C GLU A 47 5.88 -0.87 -7.12
N TYR A 48 5.05 -1.61 -7.88
CA TYR A 48 3.81 -2.15 -7.36
C TYR A 48 4.09 -3.18 -6.25
N PRO A 49 3.48 -3.05 -5.06
CA PRO A 49 3.93 -3.78 -3.87
C PRO A 49 3.43 -5.23 -3.77
N ARG A 50 2.51 -5.65 -4.65
CA ARG A 50 1.89 -6.97 -4.59
C ARG A 50 2.00 -7.73 -5.92
N PRO A 51 3.18 -8.28 -6.27
CA PRO A 51 3.44 -8.87 -7.59
C PRO A 51 2.56 -10.07 -7.91
N MET A 52 2.05 -10.79 -6.90
CA MET A 52 1.17 -11.96 -7.10
C MET A 52 -0.25 -11.59 -7.56
N MET A 53 -0.66 -10.33 -7.47
CA MET A 53 -1.96 -9.84 -7.89
C MET A 53 -1.88 -8.36 -8.26
N GLU A 54 -1.25 -8.07 -9.39
CA GLU A 54 -0.98 -6.71 -9.83
C GLU A 54 -2.21 -6.04 -10.47
N ARG A 55 -2.46 -4.77 -10.11
CA ARG A 55 -3.44 -3.90 -10.75
C ARG A 55 -2.76 -2.76 -11.48
N LYS A 56 -3.29 -2.41 -12.66
CA LYS A 56 -2.73 -1.32 -13.48
C LYS A 56 -2.92 0.05 -12.86
N GLU A 57 -4.08 0.27 -12.23
CA GLU A 57 -4.40 1.53 -11.59
C GLU A 57 -4.16 1.42 -10.09
N TRP A 58 -3.26 2.22 -9.58
CA TRP A 58 -2.95 2.32 -8.17
C TRP A 58 -2.29 3.66 -7.86
N LYS A 59 -2.21 4.02 -6.59
CA LYS A 59 -1.54 5.23 -6.13
C LYS A 59 -0.69 4.94 -4.92
N ASN A 60 0.62 5.14 -5.04
CA ASN A 60 1.56 5.05 -3.93
C ASN A 60 1.31 6.19 -2.92
N LEU A 61 1.22 5.85 -1.64
CA LEU A 61 1.12 6.79 -0.53
C LEU A 61 2.39 6.81 0.33
N ASN A 62 3.48 6.17 -0.08
CA ASN A 62 4.77 6.31 0.58
C ASN A 62 5.29 7.75 0.47
N GLY A 63 6.32 8.07 1.24
CA GLY A 63 6.93 9.39 1.28
C GLY A 63 6.77 10.04 2.66
N LEU A 64 6.88 11.35 2.73
CA LEU A 64 6.81 12.08 3.99
C LEU A 64 5.37 12.16 4.53
N TRP A 65 5.21 11.79 5.80
CA TRP A 65 3.99 11.93 6.59
C TRP A 65 4.32 12.72 7.85
N ASN A 66 3.36 13.45 8.42
CA ASN A 66 3.55 13.99 9.74
C ASN A 66 3.40 12.87 10.79
N TYR A 67 4.23 12.91 11.84
CA TYR A 67 4.16 11.96 12.95
C TYR A 67 4.11 12.66 14.31
N ALA A 68 3.58 11.96 15.30
CA ALA A 68 3.65 12.36 16.70
C ALA A 68 3.72 11.12 17.61
N ILE A 69 4.52 11.21 18.68
CA ILE A 69 4.55 10.20 19.75
C ILE A 69 3.75 10.75 20.92
N ARG A 70 2.78 9.97 21.42
CA ARG A 70 1.91 10.36 22.55
C ARG A 70 1.75 9.22 23.52
N PRO A 71 1.47 9.48 24.81
CA PRO A 71 1.06 8.46 25.76
C PRO A 71 -0.13 7.64 25.26
N CYS A 72 -0.19 6.35 25.62
CA CYS A 72 -1.28 5.48 25.24
C CYS A 72 -2.64 6.01 25.73
N GLY A 73 -3.63 5.94 24.81
CA GLY A 73 -5.01 6.33 25.11
C GLY A 73 -5.30 7.82 24.94
N GLU A 74 -4.35 8.64 24.56
CA GLU A 74 -4.60 10.03 24.21
C GLU A 74 -5.35 10.16 22.88
N ALA A 75 -6.11 11.24 22.75
CA ALA A 75 -6.78 11.60 21.50
C ALA A 75 -5.77 11.99 20.42
N GLU A 76 -6.24 12.05 19.16
CA GLU A 76 -5.42 12.51 18.05
C GLU A 76 -4.74 13.85 18.39
N PRO A 77 -3.41 13.94 18.20
CA PRO A 77 -2.66 15.15 18.53
C PRO A 77 -3.09 16.32 17.64
N LYS A 78 -3.20 17.51 18.23
CA LYS A 78 -3.46 18.75 17.50
C LYS A 78 -2.22 19.26 16.76
N THR A 79 -1.04 18.93 17.27
CA THR A 79 0.28 19.27 16.72
C THR A 79 1.11 18.01 16.55
N TYR A 80 1.85 17.93 15.47
CA TYR A 80 2.74 16.83 15.15
C TYR A 80 4.18 17.21 15.49
N ASP A 81 5.01 16.19 15.79
CA ASP A 81 6.39 16.40 16.26
C ASP A 81 7.36 16.63 15.10
N GLY A 82 6.97 16.25 13.88
CA GLY A 82 7.77 16.40 12.67
C GLY A 82 7.27 15.52 11.51
N GLU A 83 8.18 15.22 10.60
CA GLU A 83 7.93 14.35 9.45
C GLU A 83 8.68 13.04 9.59
N ILE A 84 8.04 11.95 9.15
CA ILE A 84 8.59 10.61 9.08
C ILE A 84 8.47 10.08 7.66
N LEU A 85 9.51 9.41 7.15
CA LEU A 85 9.48 8.82 5.83
C LEU A 85 8.87 7.41 5.88
N VAL A 86 7.65 7.27 5.37
CA VAL A 86 6.95 5.99 5.20
C VAL A 86 7.45 5.32 3.91
N PRO A 87 7.75 4.00 3.92
CA PRO A 87 7.41 3.01 4.93
C PRO A 87 8.64 2.56 5.76
N PHE A 88 9.32 3.44 6.41
CA PHE A 88 10.42 3.06 7.27
C PHE A 88 9.99 3.11 8.74
N ALA A 89 10.24 2.02 9.48
CA ALA A 89 9.97 1.95 10.92
C ALA A 89 10.61 3.13 11.65
N ILE A 90 9.96 3.64 12.71
CA ILE A 90 10.40 4.86 13.39
C ILE A 90 11.84 4.74 13.95
N GLU A 91 12.29 3.54 14.28
CA GLU A 91 13.65 3.26 14.76
C GLU A 91 14.70 3.28 13.63
N SER A 92 14.26 3.13 12.38
CA SER A 92 15.15 3.13 11.23
C SER A 92 15.77 4.53 11.01
N SER A 93 17.05 4.56 10.66
CA SER A 93 17.70 5.78 10.19
C SER A 93 16.96 6.41 9.00
N LEU A 94 16.44 5.57 8.07
CA LEU A 94 15.73 6.02 6.87
C LEU A 94 14.33 6.59 7.16
N SER A 95 13.79 6.39 8.36
CA SER A 95 12.57 7.11 8.76
C SER A 95 12.78 8.63 8.88
N GLY A 96 14.02 9.06 9.10
CA GLY A 96 14.37 10.43 9.44
C GLY A 96 14.20 10.76 10.93
N VAL A 97 13.65 9.82 11.73
CA VAL A 97 13.36 9.99 13.17
C VAL A 97 14.36 9.23 14.03
N GLY A 98 14.48 7.91 13.83
CA GLY A 98 15.53 7.09 14.46
C GLY A 98 15.39 6.90 15.98
N VAL A 99 14.16 6.98 16.53
CA VAL A 99 13.89 6.82 17.97
C VAL A 99 13.17 5.52 18.26
N HIS A 100 13.36 4.98 19.46
CA HIS A 100 12.62 3.82 19.94
C HIS A 100 11.23 4.24 20.43
N LEU A 101 10.21 3.44 20.12
CA LEU A 101 8.85 3.61 20.60
C LEU A 101 8.69 2.77 21.88
N GLU A 102 8.29 3.40 22.99
CA GLU A 102 8.05 2.71 24.25
C GLU A 102 6.65 2.08 24.28
N ASP A 103 6.46 1.01 25.06
CA ASP A 103 5.19 0.29 25.20
C ASP A 103 4.04 1.13 25.83
N SER A 104 4.41 2.21 26.53
CA SER A 104 3.49 3.21 27.09
C SER A 104 3.07 4.30 26.08
N GLN A 105 3.56 4.23 24.85
CA GLN A 105 3.37 5.25 23.82
C GLN A 105 2.61 4.71 22.61
N GLU A 106 1.99 5.62 21.87
CA GLU A 106 1.37 5.39 20.57
C GLU A 106 2.00 6.33 19.55
N LEU A 107 2.26 5.79 18.36
CA LEU A 107 2.77 6.52 17.22
C LEU A 107 1.61 6.92 16.31
N TRP A 108 1.42 8.22 16.14
CA TRP A 108 0.42 8.79 15.27
C TRP A 108 1.06 9.24 13.98
N TYR A 109 0.37 8.94 12.86
CA TYR A 109 0.72 9.38 11.51
C TYR A 109 -0.44 10.16 10.90
N THR A 110 -0.15 11.18 10.09
CA THR A 110 -1.17 11.79 9.23
C THR A 110 -0.60 12.22 7.90
N ARG A 111 -1.42 12.10 6.85
CA ARG A 111 -1.12 12.54 5.50
C ARG A 111 -2.36 13.02 4.78
N GLN A 112 -2.21 14.03 3.94
CA GLN A 112 -3.21 14.43 2.97
C GLN A 112 -3.02 13.66 1.67
N PHE A 113 -4.13 13.25 1.03
CA PHE A 113 -4.11 12.59 -0.26
C PHE A 113 -5.34 12.97 -1.09
N GLU A 114 -5.23 12.80 -2.40
CA GLU A 114 -6.33 12.96 -3.34
C GLU A 114 -6.55 11.65 -4.11
N VAL A 115 -7.81 11.35 -4.39
CA VAL A 115 -8.18 10.22 -5.25
C VAL A 115 -8.20 10.69 -6.70
N PRO A 116 -7.54 9.99 -7.64
CA PRO A 116 -7.56 10.35 -9.06
C PRO A 116 -8.99 10.45 -9.61
N ALA A 117 -9.26 11.48 -10.39
CA ALA A 117 -10.59 11.74 -10.96
C ALA A 117 -11.13 10.58 -11.84
N GLY A 118 -10.22 9.83 -12.48
CA GLY A 118 -10.56 8.65 -13.29
C GLY A 118 -11.16 7.48 -12.49
N TRP A 119 -11.08 7.51 -11.16
CA TRP A 119 -11.62 6.46 -10.28
C TRP A 119 -13.08 6.70 -9.86
N LYS A 120 -13.71 7.72 -10.41
CA LYS A 120 -15.13 8.04 -10.13
C LYS A 120 -16.04 6.83 -10.38
N GLY A 121 -16.85 6.48 -9.38
CA GLY A 121 -17.79 5.35 -9.46
C GLY A 121 -17.16 3.97 -9.18
N LYS A 122 -15.88 3.92 -8.85
CA LYS A 122 -15.22 2.72 -8.33
C LYS A 122 -15.17 2.75 -6.80
N ARG A 123 -15.03 1.59 -6.19
CA ARG A 123 -14.63 1.50 -4.78
C ARG A 123 -13.13 1.76 -4.67
N VAL A 124 -12.71 2.33 -3.56
CA VAL A 124 -11.29 2.65 -3.30
C VAL A 124 -10.82 1.86 -2.09
N LEU A 125 -9.85 1.01 -2.32
CA LEU A 125 -9.20 0.21 -1.28
C LEU A 125 -7.92 0.90 -0.81
N LEU A 126 -7.76 1.04 0.51
CA LEU A 126 -6.53 1.50 1.17
C LEU A 126 -5.79 0.28 1.70
N HIS A 127 -4.60 0.04 1.20
CA HIS A 127 -3.77 -1.09 1.54
C HIS A 127 -2.57 -0.70 2.39
N PHE A 128 -2.20 -1.58 3.30
CA PHE A 128 -0.94 -1.55 4.04
C PHE A 128 -0.22 -2.88 3.83
N GLY A 129 1.03 -2.84 3.42
CA GLY A 129 1.86 -4.05 3.29
C GLY A 129 2.15 -4.68 4.64
N ALA A 130 2.51 -3.88 5.63
CA ALA A 130 2.63 -4.28 7.04
C ALA A 130 2.73 -3.07 7.95
N VAL A 131 2.18 -3.22 9.17
CA VAL A 131 2.29 -2.25 10.28
C VAL A 131 2.51 -3.02 11.57
N ASP A 132 3.61 -2.80 12.27
CA ASP A 132 3.89 -3.40 13.57
C ASP A 132 3.48 -2.45 14.69
N TRP A 133 2.60 -2.78 15.58
CA TRP A 133 1.83 -4.04 15.67
C TRP A 133 0.31 -3.84 15.53
N ARG A 134 -0.33 -2.95 16.35
CA ARG A 134 -1.77 -2.66 16.34
C ARG A 134 -2.02 -1.33 15.65
N ALA A 135 -2.64 -1.37 14.50
CA ALA A 135 -3.02 -0.19 13.73
C ALA A 135 -4.50 0.14 13.87
N HIS A 136 -4.82 1.41 14.10
CA HIS A 136 -6.17 1.99 13.93
C HIS A 136 -6.11 3.02 12.82
N VAL A 137 -7.09 3.02 11.93
CA VAL A 137 -7.07 3.84 10.72
C VAL A 137 -8.34 4.66 10.58
N TRP A 138 -8.18 5.95 10.27
CA TRP A 138 -9.27 6.89 9.99
C TRP A 138 -9.02 7.60 8.65
N VAL A 139 -10.10 7.84 7.92
CA VAL A 139 -10.13 8.72 6.75
C VAL A 139 -11.16 9.81 7.02
N ASN A 140 -10.75 11.08 6.92
CA ASN A 140 -11.63 12.24 7.22
C ASN A 140 -12.33 12.14 8.57
N ASN A 141 -11.63 11.65 9.62
CA ASN A 141 -12.08 11.37 10.96
C ASN A 141 -13.12 10.23 11.07
N ILE A 142 -13.43 9.52 10.00
CA ILE A 142 -14.26 8.32 10.00
C ILE A 142 -13.35 7.13 10.26
N ASN A 143 -13.64 6.34 11.30
CA ASN A 143 -12.91 5.09 11.59
C ASN A 143 -13.21 4.08 10.48
N VAL A 144 -12.18 3.65 9.74
CA VAL A 144 -12.32 2.68 8.64
C VAL A 144 -11.90 1.28 9.06
N GLY A 145 -11.25 1.13 10.21
CA GLY A 145 -10.93 -0.17 10.77
C GLY A 145 -9.71 -0.22 11.66
N LYS A 146 -9.43 -1.42 12.15
CA LYS A 146 -8.23 -1.77 12.91
C LYS A 146 -7.62 -3.06 12.39
N HIS A 147 -6.32 -3.21 12.60
CA HIS A 147 -5.58 -4.45 12.32
C HIS A 147 -4.62 -4.75 13.46
N GLU A 148 -4.42 -6.02 13.76
CA GLU A 148 -3.43 -6.52 14.71
C GLU A 148 -2.58 -7.60 14.03
N GLY A 149 -1.26 -7.42 14.05
CA GLY A 149 -0.31 -8.33 13.41
C GLY A 149 0.75 -7.57 12.62
N GLY A 150 2.03 -7.72 13.00
CA GLY A 150 3.14 -6.91 12.48
C GLY A 150 3.62 -7.30 11.08
N TYR A 151 3.18 -8.45 10.53
CA TYR A 151 3.79 -9.03 9.32
C TYR A 151 2.79 -9.23 8.17
N ALA A 152 1.51 -9.27 8.46
CA ALA A 152 0.48 -9.54 7.46
C ALA A 152 -0.02 -8.26 6.78
N PRO A 153 -0.22 -8.27 5.44
CA PRO A 153 -0.89 -7.18 4.77
C PRO A 153 -2.37 -7.12 5.13
N PHE A 154 -2.92 -5.91 5.09
CA PHE A 154 -4.35 -5.68 5.28
C PHE A 154 -4.86 -4.53 4.41
N CYS A 155 -6.16 -4.47 4.21
CA CYS A 155 -6.79 -3.38 3.48
C CYS A 155 -8.15 -3.00 4.07
N PHE A 156 -8.56 -1.75 3.82
CA PHE A 156 -9.88 -1.25 4.15
C PHE A 156 -10.51 -0.63 2.90
N ASP A 157 -11.80 -0.86 2.71
CA ASP A 157 -12.58 -0.09 1.76
C ASP A 157 -12.90 1.28 2.37
N ILE A 158 -12.36 2.32 1.77
CA ILE A 158 -12.49 3.68 2.27
C ILE A 158 -13.49 4.52 1.49
N THR A 159 -14.20 3.92 0.53
CA THR A 159 -15.08 4.61 -0.42
C THR A 159 -16.05 5.57 0.25
N ASP A 160 -16.73 5.09 1.28
CA ASP A 160 -17.78 5.86 1.99
C ASP A 160 -17.20 6.93 2.93
N ALA A 161 -15.90 6.87 3.23
CA ALA A 161 -15.20 7.87 4.03
C ALA A 161 -14.55 8.98 3.19
N LEU A 162 -14.55 8.85 1.85
CA LEU A 162 -13.93 9.81 0.95
C LEU A 162 -14.79 11.06 0.76
N GLN A 163 -14.13 12.19 0.59
CA GLN A 163 -14.72 13.46 0.17
C GLN A 163 -14.09 13.96 -1.13
N LYS A 164 -14.72 14.92 -1.77
CA LYS A 164 -14.19 15.55 -2.98
C LYS A 164 -12.94 16.37 -2.67
N GLY A 165 -11.88 16.19 -3.45
CA GLY A 165 -10.61 16.87 -3.28
C GLY A 165 -9.69 16.19 -2.27
N SER A 166 -9.11 16.97 -1.37
CA SER A 166 -8.14 16.48 -0.38
C SER A 166 -8.82 15.67 0.72
N ASN A 167 -8.24 14.51 1.03
CA ASN A 167 -8.68 13.63 2.11
C ASN A 167 -7.55 13.49 3.14
N LYS A 168 -7.91 13.43 4.41
CA LYS A 168 -6.97 13.23 5.50
C LYS A 168 -6.95 11.75 5.89
N LEU A 169 -5.77 11.13 5.83
CA LEU A 169 -5.52 9.80 6.39
C LEU A 169 -4.83 9.98 7.75
N THR A 170 -5.34 9.30 8.77
CA THR A 170 -4.75 9.24 10.11
C THR A 170 -4.56 7.77 10.48
N VAL A 171 -3.37 7.42 10.98
CA VAL A 171 -3.05 6.08 11.48
C VAL A 171 -2.46 6.22 12.88
N ARG A 172 -2.97 5.43 13.82
CA ARG A 172 -2.43 5.30 15.16
C ARG A 172 -1.90 3.89 15.34
N VAL A 173 -0.66 3.76 15.81
CA VAL A 173 0.00 2.48 16.02
C VAL A 173 0.46 2.35 17.46
N TRP A 174 0.21 1.18 18.05
CA TRP A 174 0.78 0.76 19.31
C TRP A 174 1.57 -0.52 19.10
N ASP A 175 2.80 -0.53 19.58
CA ASP A 175 3.70 -1.68 19.52
C ASP A 175 4.50 -1.80 20.84
N PRO A 176 4.25 -2.86 21.64
CA PRO A 176 5.00 -3.08 22.87
C PRO A 176 6.34 -3.81 22.63
N THR A 177 6.74 -4.02 21.37
CA THR A 177 7.93 -4.79 20.97
C THR A 177 7.94 -6.18 21.65
N ASN A 178 8.76 -6.45 22.64
CA ASN A 178 8.87 -7.74 23.34
C ASN A 178 8.20 -7.76 24.73
N ASN A 179 7.40 -6.75 25.08
CA ASN A 179 6.64 -6.68 26.34
C ASN A 179 5.18 -7.15 26.21
N GLY A 180 4.77 -7.63 25.03
CA GLY A 180 3.40 -8.08 24.76
C GLY A 180 3.30 -9.57 24.41
N PRO A 181 2.08 -10.06 24.15
CA PRO A 181 1.82 -11.46 23.79
C PRO A 181 1.98 -11.76 22.29
N GLN A 182 2.23 -10.74 21.46
CA GLN A 182 2.33 -10.87 20.01
C GLN A 182 3.64 -11.56 19.58
N PRO A 183 3.70 -12.12 18.37
CA PRO A 183 4.95 -12.58 17.76
C PRO A 183 5.93 -11.42 17.59
N VAL A 184 7.13 -11.56 18.09
CA VAL A 184 8.15 -10.49 18.10
C VAL A 184 9.36 -10.80 17.22
N GLY A 185 9.52 -12.05 16.76
CA GLY A 185 10.74 -12.47 16.10
C GLY A 185 11.96 -12.29 17.00
N LYS A 186 13.01 -11.63 16.50
CA LYS A 186 14.23 -11.29 17.25
C LYS A 186 14.27 -9.82 17.71
N GLN A 187 13.16 -9.11 17.69
CA GLN A 187 13.08 -7.74 18.16
C GLN A 187 13.22 -7.67 19.68
N ALA A 188 13.86 -6.63 20.19
CA ALA A 188 13.99 -6.39 21.62
C ALA A 188 14.09 -4.89 21.92
N ASN A 189 13.46 -4.44 23.03
CA ASN A 189 13.55 -3.07 23.52
C ASN A 189 15.00 -2.68 23.87
N ARG A 190 15.80 -3.68 24.28
CA ARG A 190 17.24 -3.51 24.55
C ARG A 190 18.03 -4.58 23.79
N PRO A 191 18.25 -4.37 22.48
CA PRO A 191 18.89 -5.38 21.66
C PRO A 191 20.35 -5.57 22.03
N GLN A 192 20.76 -6.82 22.16
CA GLN A 192 22.15 -7.23 22.35
C GLN A 192 22.37 -8.66 21.86
N GLY A 193 23.60 -9.01 21.52
CA GLY A 193 23.94 -10.34 21.01
C GLY A 193 23.18 -10.65 19.71
N ILE A 194 22.30 -11.66 19.76
CA ILE A 194 21.52 -12.10 18.59
C ILE A 194 20.21 -11.34 18.38
N TRP A 195 19.86 -10.41 19.27
CA TRP A 195 18.61 -9.65 19.21
C TRP A 195 18.77 -8.40 18.35
N TYR A 196 17.70 -8.00 17.68
CA TYR A 196 17.64 -6.86 16.79
C TYR A 196 16.87 -5.69 17.39
N THR A 197 17.12 -4.51 16.83
CA THR A 197 16.34 -3.31 17.12
C THR A 197 14.84 -3.56 16.81
N ALA A 198 13.96 -2.94 17.59
CA ALA A 198 12.53 -2.93 17.36
C ALA A 198 12.19 -2.37 15.97
N VAL A 199 11.06 -2.79 15.43
CA VAL A 199 10.48 -2.31 14.17
C VAL A 199 9.04 -1.92 14.48
N SER A 200 8.80 -0.64 14.76
CA SER A 200 7.46 -0.16 15.13
C SER A 200 6.88 0.75 14.06
N GLY A 201 5.56 0.65 13.88
CA GLY A 201 4.83 1.49 12.94
C GLY A 201 4.71 0.91 11.53
N ILE A 202 4.50 1.78 10.55
CA ILE A 202 4.34 1.41 9.14
C ILE A 202 5.73 1.07 8.57
N TRP A 203 5.95 -0.18 8.17
CA TRP A 203 7.25 -0.63 7.66
C TRP A 203 7.22 -1.27 6.27
N GLN A 204 6.02 -1.35 5.65
CA GLN A 204 5.85 -1.69 4.24
C GLN A 204 4.91 -0.71 3.55
N THR A 205 4.95 -0.70 2.22
CA THR A 205 4.22 0.24 1.35
C THR A 205 2.76 0.43 1.74
N VAL A 206 2.32 1.67 1.68
CA VAL A 206 0.91 2.09 1.78
C VAL A 206 0.45 2.55 0.40
N TRP A 207 -0.72 2.06 -0.07
CA TRP A 207 -1.21 2.43 -1.40
C TRP A 207 -2.72 2.38 -1.51
N LEU A 208 -3.25 3.02 -2.55
CA LEU A 208 -4.65 2.98 -2.94
C LEU A 208 -4.84 2.18 -4.22
N GLU A 209 -5.96 1.48 -4.33
CA GLU A 209 -6.42 0.82 -5.57
C GLU A 209 -7.89 1.12 -5.83
N PRO A 210 -8.26 1.49 -7.07
CA PRO A 210 -9.65 1.52 -7.48
C PRO A 210 -10.09 0.11 -7.89
N VAL A 211 -11.18 -0.34 -7.36
CA VAL A 211 -11.78 -1.62 -7.76
C VAL A 211 -13.23 -1.45 -8.13
N ASN A 212 -13.73 -2.35 -8.94
CA ASN A 212 -15.15 -2.42 -9.20
C ASN A 212 -15.87 -3.04 -8.01
N GLU A 213 -17.18 -2.86 -7.92
CA GLU A 213 -17.99 -3.48 -6.87
C GLU A 213 -17.74 -5.01 -6.81
N ASN A 214 -17.72 -5.65 -7.99
CA ASN A 214 -17.32 -7.04 -8.12
C ASN A 214 -15.85 -7.12 -8.53
N HIS A 215 -14.98 -7.50 -7.62
CA HIS A 215 -13.55 -7.62 -7.84
C HIS A 215 -12.97 -8.87 -7.20
N ILE A 216 -11.82 -9.30 -7.66
CA ILE A 216 -11.06 -10.39 -7.06
C ILE A 216 -10.32 -9.81 -5.85
N ALA A 217 -10.64 -10.26 -4.65
CA ALA A 217 -10.00 -9.81 -3.43
C ALA A 217 -8.68 -10.54 -3.14
N SER A 218 -8.61 -11.84 -3.45
CA SER A 218 -7.39 -12.63 -3.32
C SER A 218 -7.43 -13.86 -4.24
N MET A 219 -6.26 -14.40 -4.52
CA MET A 219 -6.09 -15.61 -5.30
C MET A 219 -5.10 -16.56 -4.64
N LYS A 220 -5.36 -17.84 -4.78
CA LYS A 220 -4.40 -18.91 -4.52
C LYS A 220 -4.15 -19.67 -5.81
N ILE A 221 -2.89 -19.78 -6.21
CA ILE A 221 -2.46 -20.52 -7.37
C ILE A 221 -1.66 -21.72 -6.87
N THR A 222 -2.07 -22.90 -7.30
CA THR A 222 -1.41 -24.13 -6.94
C THR A 222 -0.94 -24.82 -8.23
N PRO A 223 0.36 -24.78 -8.54
CA PRO A 223 0.92 -25.54 -9.65
C PRO A 223 0.99 -27.01 -9.28
N ASP A 224 0.59 -27.86 -10.21
CA ASP A 224 0.71 -29.33 -10.15
C ASP A 224 1.61 -29.74 -11.31
N ILE A 225 2.87 -29.94 -11.01
CA ILE A 225 3.91 -30.23 -12.03
C ILE A 225 3.79 -31.67 -12.59
N ASP A 226 3.22 -32.59 -11.82
CA ASP A 226 3.04 -33.97 -12.26
C ASP A 226 1.90 -34.11 -13.28
N LEU A 227 0.88 -33.26 -13.16
CA LEU A 227 -0.26 -33.21 -14.07
C LEU A 227 -0.18 -32.08 -15.10
N ASN A 228 0.90 -31.31 -15.12
CA ASN A 228 1.05 -30.11 -15.95
C ASN A 228 -0.15 -29.16 -15.82
N ARG A 229 -0.60 -28.92 -14.60
CA ARG A 229 -1.84 -28.22 -14.32
C ARG A 229 -1.64 -27.06 -13.34
N LEU A 230 -2.35 -25.97 -13.59
CA LEU A 230 -2.51 -24.86 -12.66
C LEU A 230 -3.94 -24.88 -12.11
N ARG A 231 -4.06 -24.90 -10.79
CA ARG A 231 -5.32 -24.72 -10.09
C ARG A 231 -5.39 -23.31 -9.49
N ILE A 232 -6.43 -22.55 -9.85
CA ILE A 232 -6.64 -21.18 -9.42
C ILE A 232 -7.92 -21.09 -8.60
N GLU A 233 -7.78 -20.66 -7.35
CA GLU A 233 -8.88 -20.43 -6.41
C GLU A 233 -8.95 -18.93 -6.14
N ALA A 234 -9.96 -18.25 -6.69
CA ALA A 234 -10.14 -16.81 -6.49
C ALA A 234 -11.23 -16.54 -5.46
N ARG A 235 -10.93 -15.66 -4.51
CA ARG A 235 -11.91 -15.10 -3.58
C ARG A 235 -12.30 -13.72 -4.08
N THR A 236 -13.58 -13.43 -4.04
CA THR A 236 -14.15 -12.15 -4.44
C THR A 236 -14.46 -11.31 -3.22
N GLY A 237 -14.53 -9.99 -3.38
CA GLY A 237 -14.96 -9.10 -2.32
C GLY A 237 -16.36 -9.45 -1.78
N GLU A 238 -16.75 -8.84 -0.66
CA GLU A 238 -17.97 -9.20 0.10
C GLU A 238 -19.29 -8.94 -0.66
N SER A 239 -19.27 -8.15 -1.75
CA SER A 239 -20.46 -7.88 -2.53
C SER A 239 -21.06 -9.15 -3.15
N GLU A 240 -22.36 -9.30 -3.11
CA GLU A 240 -23.07 -10.35 -3.84
C GLU A 240 -22.82 -10.21 -5.35
N TRP A 241 -22.04 -11.09 -5.90
CA TRP A 241 -21.86 -11.17 -7.35
C TRP A 241 -23.19 -11.48 -8.01
N LYS A 242 -23.47 -10.75 -9.09
CA LYS A 242 -24.66 -11.02 -9.88
C LYS A 242 -24.66 -12.46 -10.40
N LYS A 243 -25.83 -13.08 -10.36
CA LYS A 243 -26.02 -14.45 -10.86
C LYS A 243 -25.49 -14.58 -12.28
N GLY A 244 -24.63 -15.57 -12.54
CA GLY A 244 -24.06 -15.84 -13.87
C GLY A 244 -22.69 -15.19 -14.13
N CYS A 245 -22.06 -14.51 -13.17
CA CYS A 245 -20.67 -14.08 -13.32
C CYS A 245 -19.72 -15.29 -13.33
N ARG A 246 -18.76 -15.26 -14.26
CA ARG A 246 -17.71 -16.28 -14.39
C ARG A 246 -16.36 -15.62 -14.13
N LEU A 247 -15.45 -16.42 -13.61
CA LEU A 247 -14.02 -16.12 -13.54
C LEU A 247 -13.35 -16.76 -14.74
N GLU A 248 -12.48 -16.02 -15.39
CA GLU A 248 -11.69 -16.50 -16.52
C GLU A 248 -10.22 -16.27 -16.19
N ALA A 249 -9.35 -17.20 -16.57
CA ALA A 249 -7.93 -17.09 -16.40
C ALA A 249 -7.20 -17.47 -17.69
N GLU A 250 -6.16 -16.73 -18.01
CA GLU A 250 -5.30 -16.94 -19.16
C GLU A 250 -3.86 -17.08 -18.69
N VAL A 251 -3.13 -18.02 -19.27
CA VAL A 251 -1.74 -18.32 -18.96
C VAL A 251 -0.87 -17.92 -20.15
N TYR A 252 0.18 -17.18 -19.92
CA TYR A 252 1.07 -16.67 -20.95
C TYR A 252 2.51 -17.13 -20.74
N ASP A 253 3.17 -17.43 -21.84
CA ASP A 253 4.62 -17.64 -21.95
C ASP A 253 5.20 -16.52 -22.81
N ASN A 254 6.04 -15.65 -22.25
CA ASN A 254 6.65 -14.51 -22.95
C ASN A 254 5.62 -13.70 -23.77
N GLY A 255 4.46 -13.42 -23.19
CA GLY A 255 3.39 -12.66 -23.82
C GLY A 255 2.53 -13.43 -24.84
N LYS A 256 2.83 -14.71 -25.09
CA LYS A 256 2.01 -15.59 -25.93
C LYS A 256 1.03 -16.38 -25.07
N LEU A 257 -0.26 -16.33 -25.38
CA LEU A 257 -1.27 -17.14 -24.73
C LEU A 257 -0.99 -18.64 -24.99
N VAL A 258 -0.85 -19.41 -23.92
CA VAL A 258 -0.57 -20.86 -23.97
C VAL A 258 -1.74 -21.72 -23.49
N ALA A 259 -2.52 -21.21 -22.54
CA ALA A 259 -3.69 -21.92 -22.03
C ALA A 259 -4.69 -20.95 -21.43
N SER A 260 -5.97 -21.37 -21.29
CA SER A 260 -7.00 -20.60 -20.61
C SER A 260 -8.02 -21.53 -19.96
N GLY A 261 -8.72 -21.02 -18.96
CA GLY A 261 -9.80 -21.73 -18.28
C GLY A 261 -10.81 -20.77 -17.69
N ALA A 262 -11.99 -21.29 -17.33
CA ALA A 262 -13.03 -20.50 -16.70
C ALA A 262 -13.85 -21.36 -15.74
N ALA A 263 -14.33 -20.74 -14.66
CA ALA A 263 -15.23 -21.38 -13.69
C ALA A 263 -16.31 -20.38 -13.23
N VAL A 264 -17.39 -20.90 -12.67
CA VAL A 264 -18.37 -20.06 -11.97
C VAL A 264 -17.81 -19.66 -10.60
N ARG A 265 -18.38 -18.59 -10.04
CA ARG A 265 -17.96 -18.11 -8.72
C ARG A 265 -17.96 -19.23 -7.67
N GLY A 266 -16.87 -19.30 -6.91
CA GLY A 266 -16.70 -20.27 -5.83
C GLY A 266 -16.11 -21.61 -6.26
N GLU A 267 -15.96 -21.84 -7.55
CA GLU A 267 -15.26 -22.98 -8.10
C GLU A 267 -13.82 -22.62 -8.45
N ALA A 268 -12.94 -23.61 -8.40
CA ALA A 268 -11.57 -23.47 -8.87
C ALA A 268 -11.50 -23.57 -10.39
N ILE A 269 -10.59 -22.81 -10.99
CA ILE A 269 -10.24 -22.92 -12.40
C ILE A 269 -9.06 -23.88 -12.51
N ASP A 270 -9.25 -25.03 -13.14
CA ASP A 270 -8.17 -25.96 -13.46
C ASP A 270 -7.74 -25.76 -14.92
N ILE A 271 -6.46 -25.45 -15.15
CA ILE A 271 -5.89 -25.17 -16.47
C ILE A 271 -4.73 -26.14 -16.73
N THR A 272 -4.86 -26.96 -17.76
CA THR A 272 -3.77 -27.82 -18.21
C THR A 272 -2.85 -27.04 -19.15
N ILE A 273 -1.55 -27.05 -18.84
CA ILE A 273 -0.52 -26.42 -19.67
C ILE A 273 -0.09 -27.42 -20.74
N PRO A 274 -0.27 -27.14 -22.05
CA PRO A 274 0.08 -28.07 -23.10
C PRO A 274 1.59 -28.15 -23.33
N GLY A 275 2.07 -29.33 -23.69
CA GLY A 275 3.47 -29.57 -24.02
C GLY A 275 4.36 -29.74 -22.78
N GLU A 276 5.65 -29.51 -22.98
CA GLU A 276 6.64 -29.56 -21.90
C GLU A 276 6.55 -28.31 -21.04
N VAL A 277 6.32 -28.50 -19.73
CA VAL A 277 6.25 -27.42 -18.76
C VAL A 277 7.66 -26.94 -18.42
N LYS A 278 7.87 -25.65 -18.57
CA LYS A 278 9.12 -24.99 -18.18
C LYS A 278 9.09 -24.69 -16.69
N LEU A 279 9.99 -25.29 -15.93
CA LEU A 279 10.08 -25.07 -14.49
C LEU A 279 11.06 -23.93 -14.18
N TRP A 280 10.76 -23.20 -13.13
CA TRP A 280 11.69 -22.25 -12.56
C TRP A 280 12.84 -22.99 -11.84
N SER A 281 14.04 -22.51 -12.04
CA SER A 281 15.20 -22.88 -11.24
C SER A 281 16.10 -21.65 -11.04
N PRO A 282 17.08 -21.69 -10.11
CA PRO A 282 18.07 -20.61 -9.99
C PRO A 282 18.85 -20.32 -11.28
N ASP A 283 19.00 -21.32 -12.15
CA ASP A 283 19.74 -21.22 -13.42
C ASP A 283 18.81 -20.84 -14.59
N THR A 284 17.49 -21.05 -14.45
CA THR A 284 16.49 -20.75 -15.49
C THR A 284 15.32 -20.00 -14.88
N PHE A 285 15.35 -18.67 -14.99
CA PHE A 285 14.26 -17.82 -14.52
C PHE A 285 13.07 -17.91 -15.48
N PHE A 286 12.19 -18.88 -15.26
CA PHE A 286 11.00 -19.03 -16.05
C PHE A 286 9.75 -18.78 -15.22
N ILE A 287 8.89 -17.85 -15.67
CA ILE A 287 7.66 -17.45 -14.98
C ILE A 287 6.53 -17.40 -16.00
N TYR A 288 5.46 -18.15 -15.78
CA TYR A 288 4.20 -17.96 -16.48
C TYR A 288 3.46 -16.77 -15.92
N THR A 289 3.05 -15.83 -16.76
CA THR A 289 2.19 -14.73 -16.36
C THR A 289 0.73 -15.14 -16.57
N GLN A 290 -0.12 -14.82 -15.61
CA GLN A 290 -1.56 -15.06 -15.71
C GLN A 290 -2.31 -13.73 -15.77
N SER A 291 -3.34 -13.67 -16.58
CA SER A 291 -4.29 -12.56 -16.55
C SER A 291 -5.70 -13.12 -16.46
N THR A 292 -6.52 -12.56 -15.58
CA THR A 292 -7.97 -12.78 -15.65
C THR A 292 -8.54 -11.74 -16.60
N PRO A 293 -9.07 -12.15 -17.77
CA PRO A 293 -9.60 -11.18 -18.73
C PRO A 293 -10.87 -10.52 -18.18
N GLU A 294 -10.98 -9.29 -18.54
CA GLU A 294 -12.22 -8.56 -18.47
C GLU A 294 -13.32 -9.29 -19.27
N THR A 295 -14.46 -9.59 -18.67
CA THR A 295 -15.58 -10.26 -19.37
C THR A 295 -15.98 -9.45 -20.62
N LYS A 296 -15.70 -9.96 -21.81
CA LYS A 296 -16.21 -9.36 -23.06
C LYS A 296 -17.73 -9.41 -23.05
N ARG A 297 -18.39 -8.31 -23.40
CA ARG A 297 -19.84 -8.26 -23.66
C ARG A 297 -20.21 -9.33 -24.69
N HIS A 298 -20.84 -10.40 -24.29
CA HIS A 298 -21.66 -11.19 -25.22
C HIS A 298 -22.92 -10.37 -25.53
N ARG A 299 -23.02 -9.91 -26.77
CA ARG A 299 -24.21 -9.24 -27.33
C ARG A 299 -25.33 -10.23 -27.58
N ASN A 300 -25.78 -10.98 -26.63
CA ASN A 300 -27.01 -11.77 -26.77
C ASN A 300 -27.74 -11.85 -25.44
N GLY A 301 -28.72 -10.99 -25.28
CA GLY A 301 -30.01 -11.36 -24.68
C GLY A 301 -30.17 -11.28 -23.16
N CYS A 302 -29.29 -10.68 -22.37
CA CYS A 302 -29.60 -10.35 -20.98
C CYS A 302 -29.32 -8.86 -20.73
N GLY A 303 -30.32 -8.16 -20.21
CA GLY A 303 -30.35 -6.71 -20.04
C GLY A 303 -29.10 -6.11 -19.42
N GLY A 304 -28.61 -5.10 -20.08
CA GLY A 304 -27.36 -4.40 -19.90
C GLY A 304 -26.96 -4.03 -18.49
N GLN A 305 -26.17 -4.87 -17.83
CA GLN A 305 -25.39 -4.48 -16.70
C GLN A 305 -23.95 -4.94 -16.92
N LEU A 306 -23.04 -3.96 -16.88
CA LEU A 306 -21.60 -4.11 -16.98
C LEU A 306 -21.09 -5.05 -15.88
N CYS A 307 -20.69 -6.27 -16.23
CA CYS A 307 -19.72 -6.99 -15.43
C CYS A 307 -18.39 -6.28 -15.68
N SER A 308 -17.85 -5.67 -14.67
CA SER A 308 -16.64 -4.89 -14.75
C SER A 308 -15.41 -5.80 -14.87
N HIS A 309 -14.50 -5.36 -15.68
CA HIS A 309 -13.32 -6.05 -16.13
C HIS A 309 -12.14 -5.76 -15.21
N GLU A 310 -11.63 -6.76 -14.55
CA GLU A 310 -10.39 -6.66 -13.78
C GLU A 310 -9.33 -7.57 -14.42
N LYS A 311 -8.24 -6.96 -14.89
CA LYS A 311 -7.07 -7.71 -15.37
C LYS A 311 -6.09 -7.82 -14.21
N VAL A 312 -5.95 -9.02 -13.67
CA VAL A 312 -5.00 -9.32 -12.62
C VAL A 312 -3.86 -10.12 -13.26
N LEU A 313 -2.66 -9.56 -13.24
CA LEU A 313 -1.44 -10.28 -13.60
C LEU A 313 -1.01 -11.12 -12.41
N VAL A 314 -0.80 -12.40 -12.63
CA VAL A 314 -0.31 -13.32 -11.64
C VAL A 314 0.96 -13.95 -12.16
N GLN A 315 2.03 -13.83 -11.39
CA GLN A 315 3.28 -14.52 -11.64
C GLN A 315 3.25 -15.81 -10.82
N ALA A 316 3.41 -16.93 -11.48
CA ALA A 316 3.49 -18.25 -10.84
C ALA A 316 4.95 -18.73 -10.81
#